data_37203d7ed55db8175b7f5f87db48ea4f
#
_entry.id   37203d7ed55db8175b7f5f87db48ea4f
#
_cell.length_a   1.000
_cell.length_b   1.000
_cell.length_c   1.000
_cell.angle_alpha   90.00
_cell.angle_beta   90.00
_cell.angle_gamma   90.00
#
_symmetry.space_group_name_H-M   'P 1'
#
loop_
_entity.id
_entity.type
_entity.pdbx_description
1 polymer ?
#
loop_
_entity_poly.entity_id
_entity_poly.type
_entity_poly.pdbx_seq_one_letter_code
_entity_poly.pdbx_strand_id
1 'polypeptide(L)'
;MGYPKIDFLYLNEKDMIEAGVLDAAGCIETMRDTLALFGKKDFLLGGPNADEHGLQMNFPQKSDIEGFPLDDGPDRRFMAMPAYLGGRFHIAGQKFYGSNSHNAALGLPRSILMVTLSDVDTGAPKAIMSANLLSAMRTGAMPAMAATYLANKDSEVLSLLGPGVINKCALMCYMEVLPNIKKIKIRGSSSKSKTALAMKEFIEETYPQVKEIVICDSLEEACRDADVV
;
A
#
# COMPACT_ATOMS: atom_id res chain seq x y z
N MET A 1 -20.75 -3.29 40.60
CA MET A 1 -19.53 -3.74 39.93
C MET A 1 -19.23 -2.77 38.80
N GLY A 2 -18.12 -2.01 38.83
CA GLY A 2 -17.70 -1.17 37.70
C GLY A 2 -17.05 -2.06 36.65
N TYR A 3 -17.49 -1.96 35.41
CA TYR A 3 -16.80 -2.59 34.29
C TYR A 3 -15.47 -1.87 34.07
N PRO A 4 -14.35 -2.56 33.81
CA PRO A 4 -13.10 -1.92 33.44
C PRO A 4 -13.31 -1.10 32.18
N LYS A 5 -12.80 0.13 32.18
CA LYS A 5 -12.86 1.01 31.01
C LYS A 5 -11.80 0.55 30.02
N ILE A 6 -12.23 0.21 28.80
CA ILE A 6 -11.35 -0.13 27.70
C ILE A 6 -11.46 1.00 26.68
N ASP A 7 -10.39 1.76 26.52
CA ASP A 7 -10.31 2.85 25.55
C ASP A 7 -9.40 2.48 24.39
N PHE A 8 -9.74 2.89 23.19
CA PHE A 8 -8.91 2.75 22.01
C PHE A 8 -9.09 3.94 21.05
N LEU A 9 -8.12 4.16 20.20
CA LEU A 9 -8.14 5.23 19.22
C LEU A 9 -8.96 4.83 17.99
N TYR A 10 -9.73 5.77 17.47
CA TYR A 10 -10.27 5.71 16.12
C TYR A 10 -9.58 6.78 15.27
N LEU A 11 -8.90 6.37 14.19
CA LEU A 11 -8.13 7.24 13.32
C LEU A 11 -8.69 7.17 11.90
N ASN A 12 -9.34 8.24 11.45
CA ASN A 12 -9.76 8.38 10.07
C ASN A 12 -8.57 8.71 9.15
N GLU A 13 -8.79 8.88 7.84
CA GLU A 13 -7.69 9.14 6.90
C GLU A 13 -6.96 10.46 7.19
N LYS A 14 -7.66 11.50 7.63
CA LYS A 14 -7.06 12.78 8.01
C LYS A 14 -6.15 12.62 9.23
N ASP A 15 -6.62 11.91 10.25
CA ASP A 15 -5.82 11.61 11.45
C ASP A 15 -4.56 10.80 11.07
N MET A 16 -4.67 9.86 10.11
CA MET A 16 -3.54 9.09 9.62
C MET A 16 -2.51 9.96 8.88
N ILE A 17 -2.97 10.96 8.11
CA ILE A 17 -2.07 11.92 7.46
C ILE A 17 -1.35 12.77 8.51
N GLU A 18 -2.06 13.29 9.50
CA GLU A 18 -1.49 14.07 10.61
C GLU A 18 -0.52 13.24 11.46
N ALA A 19 -0.77 11.93 11.58
CA ALA A 19 0.13 10.98 12.25
C ALA A 19 1.36 10.59 11.42
N GLY A 20 1.51 11.08 10.19
CA GLY A 20 2.69 10.88 9.36
C GLY A 20 2.65 9.64 8.47
N VAL A 21 1.46 9.14 8.08
CA VAL A 21 1.36 7.98 7.18
C VAL A 21 2.06 8.17 5.83
N LEU A 22 2.31 9.42 5.43
CA LEU A 22 3.01 9.80 4.20
C LEU A 22 4.51 10.05 4.40
N ASP A 23 5.08 9.79 5.58
CA ASP A 23 6.53 9.83 5.81
C ASP A 23 7.21 8.66 5.06
N ALA A 24 7.75 8.96 3.88
CA ALA A 24 8.37 7.98 3.01
C ALA A 24 9.66 7.39 3.64
N ALA A 25 10.50 8.22 4.24
CA ALA A 25 11.74 7.78 4.87
C ALA A 25 11.47 6.85 6.05
N GLY A 26 10.57 7.24 6.97
CA GLY A 26 10.17 6.42 8.11
C GLY A 26 9.48 5.12 7.68
N CYS A 27 8.69 5.15 6.59
CA CYS A 27 8.06 3.96 6.05
C CYS A 27 9.09 2.97 5.49
N ILE A 28 10.10 3.43 4.74
CA ILE A 28 11.19 2.60 4.21
C ILE A 28 11.95 1.92 5.36
N GLU A 29 12.29 2.67 6.41
CA GLU A 29 12.98 2.12 7.58
C GLU A 29 12.11 1.08 8.31
N THR A 30 10.83 1.38 8.51
CA THR A 30 9.87 0.44 9.12
C THR A 30 9.74 -0.85 8.31
N MET A 31 9.71 -0.76 6.97
CA MET A 31 9.68 -1.95 6.11
C MET A 31 10.97 -2.75 6.18
N ARG A 32 12.13 -2.09 6.29
CA ARG A 32 13.43 -2.77 6.51
C ARG A 32 13.44 -3.57 7.80
N ASP A 33 13.00 -2.95 8.90
CA ASP A 33 12.87 -3.63 10.20
C ASP A 33 11.91 -4.82 10.14
N THR A 34 10.76 -4.64 9.50
CA THR A 34 9.76 -5.70 9.31
C THR A 34 10.35 -6.90 8.57
N LEU A 35 11.08 -6.68 7.47
CA LEU A 35 11.72 -7.77 6.73
C LEU A 35 12.86 -8.43 7.52
N ALA A 36 13.59 -7.67 8.34
CA ALA A 36 14.57 -8.24 9.24
C ALA A 36 13.94 -9.16 10.29
N LEU A 37 12.76 -8.80 10.80
CA LEU A 37 11.97 -9.65 11.70
C LEU A 37 11.44 -10.89 10.99
N PHE A 38 11.01 -10.77 9.73
CA PHE A 38 10.62 -11.91 8.90
C PHE A 38 11.78 -12.90 8.73
N GLY A 39 12.99 -12.39 8.44
CA GLY A 39 14.19 -13.20 8.35
C GLY A 39 14.53 -13.95 9.67
N LYS A 40 14.20 -13.35 10.80
CA LYS A 40 14.37 -13.94 12.15
C LYS A 40 13.20 -14.84 12.57
N LYS A 41 12.13 -14.90 11.78
CA LYS A 41 10.86 -15.58 12.11
C LYS A 41 10.18 -15.02 13.37
N ASP A 42 10.40 -13.75 13.68
CA ASP A 42 9.76 -13.06 14.80
C ASP A 42 8.44 -12.40 14.35
N PHE A 43 7.55 -13.21 13.83
CA PHE A 43 6.20 -12.85 13.40
C PHE A 43 5.30 -14.07 13.37
N LEU A 44 3.99 -13.84 13.40
CA LEU A 44 2.96 -14.86 13.16
C LEU A 44 1.95 -14.31 12.14
N LEU A 45 1.44 -15.18 11.30
CA LEU A 45 0.29 -14.89 10.44
C LEU A 45 -0.93 -15.69 10.93
N GLY A 46 -2.06 -15.56 10.23
CA GLY A 46 -3.27 -16.33 10.53
C GLY A 46 -3.12 -17.83 10.24
N GLY A 47 -4.17 -18.58 10.57
CA GLY A 47 -4.27 -20.00 10.32
C GLY A 47 -3.62 -20.89 11.40
N PRO A 48 -3.87 -22.20 11.34
CA PRO A 48 -3.43 -23.14 12.38
C PRO A 48 -1.90 -23.27 12.48
N ASN A 49 -1.18 -22.99 11.38
CA ASN A 49 0.28 -23.03 11.34
C ASN A 49 0.93 -21.66 11.48
N ALA A 50 0.12 -20.60 11.70
CA ALA A 50 0.57 -19.21 11.79
C ALA A 50 1.35 -18.69 10.55
N ASP A 51 1.05 -19.23 9.38
CA ASP A 51 1.71 -18.91 8.10
C ASP A 51 0.72 -18.57 6.96
N GLU A 52 -0.59 -18.53 7.23
CA GLU A 52 -1.60 -18.20 6.24
C GLU A 52 -1.69 -16.70 6.00
N HIS A 53 -1.67 -16.31 4.74
CA HIS A 53 -1.75 -14.90 4.33
C HIS A 53 -3.03 -14.19 4.77
N GLY A 54 -4.13 -14.91 4.91
CA GLY A 54 -5.41 -14.40 5.40
C GLY A 54 -6.59 -15.24 4.96
N LEU A 55 -7.73 -15.01 5.60
CA LEU A 55 -9.00 -15.64 5.28
C LEU A 55 -9.78 -14.81 4.27
N GLN A 56 -10.11 -15.40 3.13
CA GLN A 56 -10.86 -14.76 2.07
C GLN A 56 -12.32 -15.25 2.07
N MET A 57 -13.25 -14.32 1.96
CA MET A 57 -14.67 -14.56 1.75
C MET A 57 -15.03 -14.15 0.32
N ASN A 58 -15.38 -15.11 -0.52
CA ASN A 58 -15.83 -14.90 -1.89
C ASN A 58 -17.34 -15.00 -1.98
N PHE A 59 -17.91 -14.35 -2.99
CA PHE A 59 -19.34 -14.44 -3.30
C PHE A 59 -19.59 -15.55 -4.33
N PRO A 60 -20.74 -16.25 -4.28
CA PRO A 60 -21.08 -17.27 -5.26
C PRO A 60 -21.48 -16.64 -6.60
N GLN A 61 -21.33 -17.39 -7.66
CA GLN A 61 -21.78 -16.99 -9.00
C GLN A 61 -23.31 -16.99 -9.15
N LYS A 62 -24.02 -17.76 -8.32
CA LYS A 62 -25.48 -17.92 -8.34
C LYS A 62 -26.03 -18.10 -6.93
N SER A 63 -27.24 -17.62 -6.70
CA SER A 63 -28.01 -17.87 -5.47
C SER A 63 -29.50 -17.89 -5.81
N ASP A 64 -30.25 -18.74 -5.14
CA ASP A 64 -31.72 -18.76 -5.19
C ASP A 64 -32.37 -17.78 -4.17
N ILE A 65 -31.51 -17.09 -3.37
CA ILE A 65 -31.98 -16.11 -2.40
C ILE A 65 -32.03 -14.75 -3.08
N GLU A 66 -33.21 -14.14 -3.12
CA GLU A 66 -33.42 -12.80 -3.67
C GLU A 66 -32.54 -11.77 -2.94
N GLY A 67 -31.83 -10.95 -3.71
CA GLY A 67 -30.91 -9.91 -3.15
C GLY A 67 -29.61 -10.46 -2.55
N PHE A 68 -29.34 -11.76 -2.64
CA PHE A 68 -28.07 -12.31 -2.19
C PHE A 68 -26.92 -11.75 -3.03
N PRO A 69 -25.83 -11.26 -2.39
CA PRO A 69 -24.70 -10.71 -3.13
C PRO A 69 -23.97 -11.80 -3.95
N LEU A 70 -23.76 -11.54 -5.21
CA LEU A 70 -23.10 -12.45 -6.14
C LEU A 70 -21.72 -11.93 -6.50
N ASP A 71 -20.87 -12.83 -7.04
CA ASP A 71 -19.63 -12.47 -7.72
C ASP A 71 -19.97 -11.85 -9.08
N ASP A 72 -20.15 -10.53 -9.08
CA ASP A 72 -20.59 -9.73 -10.24
C ASP A 72 -19.43 -8.99 -10.93
N GLY A 73 -18.20 -9.31 -10.57
CA GLY A 73 -17.05 -8.69 -11.19
C GLY A 73 -15.72 -9.17 -10.62
N PRO A 74 -14.63 -8.88 -11.34
CA PRO A 74 -13.32 -9.30 -10.88
C PRO A 74 -12.99 -8.66 -9.53
N ASP A 75 -12.35 -9.44 -8.66
CA ASP A 75 -11.82 -8.99 -7.39
C ASP A 75 -12.89 -8.59 -6.34
N ARG A 76 -14.12 -9.13 -6.45
CA ARG A 76 -15.15 -8.96 -5.43
C ARG A 76 -14.98 -9.94 -4.29
N ARG A 77 -14.47 -9.45 -3.16
CA ARG A 77 -14.22 -10.26 -1.97
C ARG A 77 -14.11 -9.42 -0.70
N PHE A 78 -14.17 -10.10 0.43
CA PHE A 78 -13.65 -9.58 1.69
C PHE A 78 -12.45 -10.41 2.14
N MET A 79 -11.55 -9.80 2.91
CA MET A 79 -10.36 -10.48 3.41
C MET A 79 -10.00 -10.00 4.82
N ALA A 80 -9.72 -10.95 5.72
CA ALA A 80 -9.21 -10.72 7.06
C ALA A 80 -7.78 -11.27 7.14
N MET A 81 -6.83 -10.45 7.58
CA MET A 81 -5.41 -10.76 7.59
C MET A 81 -4.84 -10.49 9.00
N PRO A 82 -5.06 -11.41 9.96
CA PRO A 82 -4.47 -11.28 11.28
C PRO A 82 -2.95 -11.51 11.22
N ALA A 83 -2.22 -10.79 12.06
CA ALA A 83 -0.79 -10.94 12.20
C ALA A 83 -0.30 -10.46 13.56
N TYR A 84 0.84 -11.01 13.99
CA TYR A 84 1.70 -10.48 15.04
C TYR A 84 3.03 -10.10 14.45
N LEU A 85 3.60 -8.99 14.91
CA LEU A 85 4.95 -8.57 14.58
C LEU A 85 5.73 -8.29 15.86
N GLY A 86 6.88 -8.92 15.98
CA GLY A 86 7.74 -8.87 17.16
C GLY A 86 8.70 -7.67 17.18
N GLY A 87 9.88 -7.88 17.75
CA GLY A 87 10.90 -6.85 17.91
C GLY A 87 10.39 -5.60 18.61
N ARG A 88 10.77 -4.43 18.12
CA ARG A 88 10.33 -3.14 18.68
C ARG A 88 8.83 -2.88 18.56
N PHE A 89 8.13 -3.60 17.71
CA PHE A 89 6.70 -3.42 17.50
C PHE A 89 5.87 -4.15 18.55
N HIS A 90 6.17 -5.40 18.82
CA HIS A 90 5.48 -6.25 19.80
C HIS A 90 3.96 -6.02 19.83
N ILE A 91 3.33 -6.20 18.66
CA ILE A 91 1.93 -5.83 18.42
C ILE A 91 1.20 -6.93 17.65
N ALA A 92 -0.05 -7.17 18.00
CA ALA A 92 -0.96 -7.97 17.22
C ALA A 92 -1.98 -7.06 16.51
N GLY A 93 -2.56 -7.54 15.42
CA GLY A 93 -3.58 -6.79 14.72
C GLY A 93 -4.10 -7.52 13.50
N GLN A 94 -4.94 -6.85 12.74
CA GLN A 94 -5.39 -7.37 11.46
C GLN A 94 -5.64 -6.24 10.47
N LYS A 95 -5.41 -6.53 9.20
CA LYS A 95 -5.96 -5.77 8.10
C LYS A 95 -7.25 -6.45 7.66
N PHE A 96 -8.33 -5.69 7.59
CA PHE A 96 -9.60 -6.12 7.01
C PHE A 96 -9.95 -5.22 5.84
N TYR A 97 -10.40 -5.81 4.72
CA TYR A 97 -10.84 -5.02 3.58
C TYR A 97 -11.90 -5.70 2.74
N GLY A 98 -12.77 -4.88 2.13
CA GLY A 98 -13.62 -5.26 1.01
C GLY A 98 -13.03 -4.75 -0.30
N SER A 99 -13.13 -5.54 -1.37
CA SER A 99 -12.69 -5.18 -2.72
C SER A 99 -13.82 -5.41 -3.72
N ASN A 100 -14.01 -4.43 -4.62
CA ASN A 100 -14.95 -4.52 -5.73
C ASN A 100 -14.49 -3.57 -6.85
N SER A 101 -14.29 -4.11 -8.05
CA SER A 101 -13.88 -3.31 -9.20
C SER A 101 -14.94 -2.27 -9.62
N HIS A 102 -16.21 -2.49 -9.31
CA HIS A 102 -17.31 -1.55 -9.60
C HIS A 102 -17.31 -0.28 -8.73
N ASN A 103 -16.55 -0.27 -7.63
CA ASN A 103 -16.42 0.91 -6.78
C ASN A 103 -15.96 2.16 -7.54
N ALA A 104 -15.15 1.98 -8.58
CA ALA A 104 -14.67 3.09 -9.41
C ALA A 104 -15.81 3.89 -10.07
N ALA A 105 -16.89 3.22 -10.45
CA ALA A 105 -18.10 3.87 -11.02
C ALA A 105 -18.84 4.71 -9.97
N LEU A 106 -18.65 4.42 -8.68
CA LEU A 106 -19.21 5.15 -7.54
C LEU A 106 -18.26 6.22 -6.99
N GLY A 107 -17.11 6.42 -7.62
CA GLY A 107 -16.06 7.34 -7.13
C GLY A 107 -15.33 6.82 -5.88
N LEU A 108 -15.46 5.54 -5.56
CA LEU A 108 -14.82 4.90 -4.41
C LEU A 108 -13.54 4.16 -4.82
N PRO A 109 -12.58 3.98 -3.89
CA PRO A 109 -11.44 3.10 -4.12
C PRO A 109 -11.89 1.66 -4.40
N ARG A 110 -11.18 0.95 -5.29
CA ARG A 110 -11.44 -0.47 -5.55
C ARG A 110 -11.45 -1.31 -4.27
N SER A 111 -10.52 -1.06 -3.38
CA SER A 111 -10.46 -1.69 -2.06
C SER A 111 -10.55 -0.63 -0.98
N ILE A 112 -11.34 -0.90 0.05
CA ILE A 112 -11.50 -0.03 1.21
C ILE A 112 -11.00 -0.81 2.43
N LEU A 113 -9.96 -0.29 3.05
CA LEU A 113 -9.17 -1.00 4.03
C LEU A 113 -9.24 -0.34 5.40
N MET A 114 -9.26 -1.18 6.44
CA MET A 114 -9.00 -0.77 7.80
C MET A 114 -7.98 -1.69 8.47
N VAL A 115 -7.29 -1.18 9.47
CA VAL A 115 -6.40 -1.93 10.34
C VAL A 115 -6.86 -1.76 11.78
N THR A 116 -6.86 -2.87 12.52
CA THR A 116 -7.00 -2.86 13.97
C THR A 116 -5.68 -3.27 14.61
N LEU A 117 -5.31 -2.62 15.70
CA LEU A 117 -4.15 -3.00 16.52
C LEU A 117 -4.61 -3.36 17.92
N SER A 118 -3.97 -4.36 18.49
CA SER A 118 -4.23 -4.85 19.83
C SER A 118 -2.93 -5.07 20.59
N ASP A 119 -3.00 -4.88 21.86
CA ASP A 119 -1.95 -5.28 22.79
C ASP A 119 -1.82 -6.80 22.78
N VAL A 120 -0.63 -7.33 22.55
CA VAL A 120 -0.44 -8.75 22.34
C VAL A 120 -0.57 -9.57 23.63
N ASP A 121 -0.25 -8.97 24.77
CA ASP A 121 -0.25 -9.66 26.05
C ASP A 121 -1.64 -9.74 26.67
N THR A 122 -2.46 -8.72 26.46
CA THR A 122 -3.80 -8.62 27.08
C THR A 122 -4.95 -8.80 26.10
N GLY A 123 -4.69 -8.68 24.79
CA GLY A 123 -5.73 -8.65 23.76
C GLY A 123 -6.52 -7.33 23.71
N ALA A 124 -6.20 -6.35 24.55
CA ALA A 124 -6.90 -5.07 24.57
C ALA A 124 -6.74 -4.33 23.25
N PRO A 125 -7.81 -3.76 22.67
CA PRO A 125 -7.71 -2.96 21.46
C PRO A 125 -6.90 -1.68 21.75
N LYS A 126 -6.02 -1.29 20.82
CA LYS A 126 -5.25 -0.04 20.86
C LYS A 126 -5.77 0.99 19.87
N ALA A 127 -6.07 0.55 18.65
CA ALA A 127 -6.55 1.44 17.60
C ALA A 127 -7.36 0.72 16.52
N ILE A 128 -8.28 1.46 15.91
CA ILE A 128 -8.89 1.14 14.61
C ILE A 128 -8.60 2.31 13.67
N MET A 129 -8.05 2.04 12.49
CA MET A 129 -7.56 3.09 11.61
C MET A 129 -7.92 2.86 10.15
N SER A 130 -8.12 3.96 9.41
CA SER A 130 -8.18 3.94 7.95
C SER A 130 -6.84 3.48 7.38
N ALA A 131 -6.87 2.57 6.41
CA ALA A 131 -5.65 1.91 5.96
C ALA A 131 -5.41 1.97 4.45
N ASN A 132 -6.16 2.74 3.68
CA ASN A 132 -5.91 2.88 2.25
C ASN A 132 -4.54 3.50 1.97
N LEU A 133 -4.23 4.66 2.56
CA LEU A 133 -2.92 5.30 2.44
C LEU A 133 -1.81 4.48 3.09
N LEU A 134 -2.05 3.93 4.29
CA LEU A 134 -1.10 3.05 4.96
C LEU A 134 -0.70 1.86 4.07
N SER A 135 -1.68 1.21 3.44
CA SER A 135 -1.44 0.10 2.53
C SER A 135 -0.69 0.53 1.26
N ALA A 136 -0.99 1.72 0.73
CA ALA A 136 -0.29 2.25 -0.44
C ALA A 136 1.17 2.59 -0.12
N MET A 137 1.41 3.30 0.99
CA MET A 137 2.75 3.69 1.42
C MET A 137 3.65 2.48 1.71
N ARG A 138 3.18 1.50 2.52
CA ARG A 138 3.99 0.31 2.79
C ARG A 138 4.27 -0.50 1.52
N THR A 139 3.33 -0.51 0.56
CA THR A 139 3.52 -1.22 -0.71
C THR A 139 4.54 -0.49 -1.60
N GLY A 140 4.49 0.83 -1.65
CA GLY A 140 5.46 1.65 -2.37
C GLY A 140 6.85 1.67 -1.73
N ALA A 141 6.92 1.56 -0.39
CA ALA A 141 8.21 1.52 0.32
C ALA A 141 8.99 0.22 0.08
N MET A 142 8.33 -0.89 -0.21
CA MET A 142 8.99 -2.19 -0.45
C MET A 142 9.98 -2.14 -1.63
N PRO A 143 9.58 -1.76 -2.86
CA PRO A 143 10.50 -1.69 -3.98
C PRO A 143 11.55 -0.60 -3.80
N ALA A 144 11.23 0.53 -3.16
CA ALA A 144 12.22 1.57 -2.88
C ALA A 144 13.27 1.10 -1.86
N MET A 145 12.86 0.38 -0.82
CA MET A 145 13.79 -0.26 0.12
C MET A 145 14.68 -1.28 -0.60
N ALA A 146 14.12 -2.10 -1.49
CA ALA A 146 14.90 -3.04 -2.31
C ALA A 146 15.90 -2.31 -3.21
N ALA A 147 15.53 -1.17 -3.78
CA ALA A 147 16.42 -0.35 -4.62
C ALA A 147 17.67 0.12 -3.87
N THR A 148 17.61 0.31 -2.55
CA THR A 148 18.81 0.67 -1.76
C THR A 148 19.91 -0.39 -1.82
N TYR A 149 19.57 -1.64 -2.17
CA TYR A 149 20.50 -2.76 -2.27
C TYR A 149 20.78 -3.20 -3.71
N LEU A 150 19.79 -3.03 -4.61
CA LEU A 150 19.78 -3.64 -5.94
C LEU A 150 19.97 -2.62 -7.07
N ALA A 151 19.57 -1.36 -6.89
CA ALA A 151 19.72 -0.35 -7.92
C ALA A 151 21.15 0.23 -7.94
N ASN A 152 21.53 0.74 -9.11
CA ASN A 152 22.75 1.52 -9.21
C ASN A 152 22.55 2.86 -8.48
N LYS A 153 23.54 3.27 -7.69
CA LYS A 153 23.51 4.54 -6.95
C LYS A 153 23.44 5.77 -7.86
N ASP A 154 23.92 5.63 -9.08
CA ASP A 154 23.91 6.68 -10.10
C ASP A 154 22.67 6.62 -11.01
N SER A 155 21.63 5.84 -10.64
CA SER A 155 20.38 5.75 -11.40
C SER A 155 19.76 7.12 -11.61
N GLU A 156 19.48 7.46 -12.87
CA GLU A 156 18.91 8.75 -13.29
C GLU A 156 17.51 8.62 -13.88
N VAL A 157 17.09 7.42 -14.32
CA VAL A 157 15.84 7.19 -15.03
C VAL A 157 14.96 6.20 -14.27
N LEU A 158 13.82 6.68 -13.77
CA LEU A 158 12.79 5.88 -13.11
C LEU A 158 11.58 5.68 -14.04
N SER A 159 11.09 4.46 -14.15
CA SER A 159 9.85 4.15 -14.87
C SER A 159 8.73 3.69 -13.92
N LEU A 160 7.55 4.26 -14.06
CA LEU A 160 6.35 3.95 -13.28
C LEU A 160 5.27 3.32 -14.16
N LEU A 161 5.02 2.03 -13.97
CA LEU A 161 4.02 1.27 -14.71
C LEU A 161 2.69 1.28 -13.95
N GLY A 162 1.78 2.16 -14.37
CA GLY A 162 0.49 2.40 -13.74
C GLY A 162 0.51 3.61 -12.78
N PRO A 163 -0.07 4.76 -13.18
CA PRO A 163 -0.05 5.99 -12.39
C PRO A 163 -1.17 6.00 -11.32
N GLY A 164 -1.23 4.94 -10.52
CA GLY A 164 -2.16 4.80 -9.40
C GLY A 164 -1.56 5.26 -8.07
N VAL A 165 -2.38 5.23 -7.01
CA VAL A 165 -1.98 5.66 -5.65
C VAL A 165 -0.76 4.90 -5.13
N ILE A 166 -0.63 3.60 -5.42
CA ILE A 166 0.52 2.80 -4.99
C ILE A 166 1.81 3.33 -5.64
N ASN A 167 1.79 3.57 -6.95
CA ASN A 167 2.98 4.12 -7.63
C ASN A 167 3.25 5.58 -7.28
N LYS A 168 2.24 6.36 -6.87
CA LYS A 168 2.48 7.68 -6.30
C LYS A 168 3.25 7.56 -4.97
N CYS A 169 2.87 6.64 -4.10
CA CYS A 169 3.59 6.36 -2.85
C CYS A 169 4.98 5.74 -3.12
N ALA A 170 5.11 4.85 -4.10
CA ALA A 170 6.39 4.29 -4.52
C ALA A 170 7.34 5.39 -5.04
N LEU A 171 6.84 6.31 -5.85
CA LEU A 171 7.60 7.48 -6.29
C LEU A 171 8.13 8.28 -5.11
N MET A 172 7.29 8.62 -4.12
CA MET A 172 7.72 9.31 -2.91
C MET A 172 8.88 8.58 -2.23
N CYS A 173 8.76 7.26 -2.10
CA CYS A 173 9.80 6.43 -1.50
C CYS A 173 11.07 6.31 -2.38
N TYR A 174 10.93 6.20 -3.69
CA TYR A 174 12.10 6.17 -4.60
C TYR A 174 12.89 7.47 -4.57
N MET A 175 12.21 8.62 -4.51
CA MET A 175 12.87 9.92 -4.45
C MET A 175 13.66 10.13 -3.16
N GLU A 176 13.33 9.42 -2.07
CA GLU A 176 14.14 9.40 -0.84
C GLU A 176 15.43 8.58 -0.98
N VAL A 177 15.42 7.52 -1.77
CA VAL A 177 16.57 6.57 -1.83
C VAL A 177 17.39 6.67 -3.11
N LEU A 178 16.87 7.32 -4.16
CA LEU A 178 17.52 7.53 -5.45
C LEU A 178 17.60 9.03 -5.77
N PRO A 179 18.48 9.79 -5.12
CA PRO A 179 18.50 11.25 -5.22
C PRO A 179 18.94 11.77 -6.59
N ASN A 180 19.50 10.90 -7.45
CA ASN A 180 20.00 11.27 -8.77
C ASN A 180 18.95 11.14 -9.88
N ILE A 181 17.71 10.73 -9.57
CA ILE A 181 16.64 10.64 -10.57
C ILE A 181 16.36 12.03 -11.16
N LYS A 182 16.54 12.13 -12.49
CA LYS A 182 16.34 13.33 -13.30
C LYS A 182 15.24 13.16 -14.35
N LYS A 183 14.95 11.90 -14.70
CA LYS A 183 13.94 11.55 -15.70
C LYS A 183 12.97 10.53 -15.13
N ILE A 184 11.66 10.80 -15.33
CA ILE A 184 10.61 9.87 -14.94
C ILE A 184 9.76 9.54 -16.16
N LYS A 185 9.59 8.24 -16.39
CA LYS A 185 8.70 7.70 -17.42
C LYS A 185 7.45 7.17 -16.76
N ILE A 186 6.29 7.51 -17.31
CA ILE A 186 4.98 7.11 -16.78
C ILE A 186 4.22 6.35 -17.84
N ARG A 187 3.79 5.13 -17.56
CA ARG A 187 2.91 4.36 -18.43
C ARG A 187 1.52 4.24 -17.80
N GLY A 188 0.55 4.98 -18.36
CA GLY A 188 -0.88 4.86 -18.03
C GLY A 188 -1.62 3.94 -19.02
N SER A 189 -2.95 4.00 -19.03
CA SER A 189 -3.77 3.32 -20.05
C SER A 189 -3.57 3.92 -21.45
N SER A 190 -3.21 5.20 -21.51
CA SER A 190 -2.81 5.94 -22.71
C SER A 190 -2.00 7.16 -22.29
N SER A 191 -1.33 7.83 -23.25
CA SER A 191 -0.64 9.11 -23.06
C SER A 191 -1.59 10.26 -22.63
N LYS A 192 -2.90 10.11 -22.86
CA LYS A 192 -3.95 11.07 -22.45
C LYS A 192 -4.68 10.65 -21.18
N SER A 193 -4.21 9.63 -20.49
CA SER A 193 -4.81 9.16 -19.24
C SER A 193 -4.82 10.25 -18.18
N LYS A 194 -5.99 10.56 -17.61
CA LYS A 194 -6.13 11.56 -16.55
C LYS A 194 -5.21 11.30 -15.36
N THR A 195 -5.05 10.02 -14.99
CA THR A 195 -4.18 9.64 -13.88
C THR A 195 -2.69 9.82 -14.20
N ALA A 196 -2.28 9.62 -15.48
CA ALA A 196 -0.90 9.88 -15.89
C ALA A 196 -0.59 11.38 -15.92
N LEU A 197 -1.54 12.18 -16.37
CA LEU A 197 -1.41 13.64 -16.34
C LEU A 197 -1.34 14.18 -14.91
N ALA A 198 -2.21 13.71 -14.02
CA ALA A 198 -2.18 14.08 -12.59
C ALA A 198 -0.89 13.65 -11.90
N MET A 199 -0.33 12.49 -12.27
CA MET A 199 0.98 12.05 -11.76
C MET A 199 2.10 12.96 -12.25
N LYS A 200 2.07 13.36 -13.53
CA LYS A 200 3.03 14.31 -14.11
C LYS A 200 3.00 15.64 -13.36
N GLU A 201 1.81 16.22 -13.20
CA GLU A 201 1.60 17.48 -12.45
C GLU A 201 2.14 17.38 -11.02
N PHE A 202 1.82 16.30 -10.31
CA PHE A 202 2.37 16.06 -8.97
C PHE A 202 3.90 16.03 -8.95
N ILE A 203 4.55 15.40 -9.95
CA ILE A 203 6.01 15.35 -10.04
C ILE A 203 6.58 16.75 -10.29
N GLU A 204 6.00 17.51 -11.22
CA GLU A 204 6.43 18.88 -11.55
C GLU A 204 6.37 19.80 -10.34
N GLU A 205 5.32 19.69 -9.52
CA GLU A 205 5.13 20.50 -8.32
C GLU A 205 6.03 20.08 -7.15
N THR A 206 6.27 18.77 -6.99
CA THR A 206 6.92 18.24 -5.79
C THR A 206 8.43 18.04 -5.94
N TYR A 207 8.91 17.71 -7.17
CA TYR A 207 10.29 17.27 -7.41
C TYR A 207 10.98 18.13 -8.48
N PRO A 208 11.39 19.36 -8.17
CA PRO A 208 12.02 20.28 -9.13
C PRO A 208 13.37 19.79 -9.69
N GLN A 209 13.98 18.79 -9.06
CA GLN A 209 15.19 18.12 -9.56
C GLN A 209 14.93 17.23 -10.77
N VAL A 210 13.68 16.76 -10.99
CA VAL A 210 13.29 15.99 -12.18
C VAL A 210 13.20 16.95 -13.37
N LYS A 211 14.03 16.69 -14.39
CA LYS A 211 14.15 17.58 -15.55
C LYS A 211 13.31 17.14 -16.75
N GLU A 212 12.97 15.86 -16.79
CA GLU A 212 12.21 15.29 -17.91
C GLU A 212 11.14 14.31 -17.38
N ILE A 213 9.91 14.50 -17.83
CA ILE A 213 8.78 13.61 -17.51
C ILE A 213 8.11 13.20 -18.80
N VAL A 214 8.12 11.89 -19.09
CA VAL A 214 7.58 11.33 -20.32
C VAL A 214 6.38 10.44 -20.01
N ILE A 215 5.24 10.71 -20.63
CA ILE A 215 4.10 9.77 -20.60
C ILE A 215 4.23 8.85 -21.82
N CYS A 216 4.50 7.58 -21.58
CA CYS A 216 4.79 6.59 -22.58
C CYS A 216 3.53 5.94 -23.15
N ASP A 217 3.52 5.68 -24.46
CA ASP A 217 2.40 5.03 -25.16
C ASP A 217 2.49 3.49 -25.14
N SER A 218 3.65 2.93 -24.77
CA SER A 218 3.83 1.48 -24.65
C SER A 218 4.65 1.10 -23.41
N LEU A 219 4.54 -0.17 -23.00
CA LEU A 219 5.38 -0.74 -21.93
C LEU A 219 6.85 -0.77 -22.35
N GLU A 220 7.10 -1.10 -23.62
CA GLU A 220 8.46 -1.14 -24.16
C GLU A 220 9.13 0.23 -24.06
N GLU A 221 8.44 1.31 -24.48
CA GLU A 221 8.94 2.68 -24.36
C GLU A 221 9.21 3.06 -22.89
N ALA A 222 8.32 2.67 -21.98
CA ALA A 222 8.49 2.97 -20.57
C ALA A 222 9.69 2.22 -19.96
N CYS A 223 9.91 0.97 -20.30
CA CYS A 223 10.99 0.15 -19.75
C CYS A 223 12.34 0.38 -20.43
N ARG A 224 12.35 0.74 -21.72
CA ARG A 224 13.60 0.95 -22.48
C ARG A 224 14.45 2.04 -21.81
N ASP A 225 15.74 1.75 -21.60
CA ASP A 225 16.71 2.66 -20.99
C ASP A 225 16.24 3.26 -19.63
N ALA A 226 15.46 2.52 -18.86
CA ALA A 226 15.15 2.84 -17.48
C ALA A 226 16.13 2.12 -16.54
N ASP A 227 16.68 2.84 -15.57
CA ASP A 227 17.58 2.27 -14.55
C ASP A 227 16.77 1.47 -13.51
N VAL A 228 15.55 1.94 -13.24
CA VAL A 228 14.61 1.32 -12.29
C VAL A 228 13.19 1.35 -12.88
N VAL A 229 12.49 0.21 -12.75
CA VAL A 229 11.11 0.05 -13.22
C VAL A 229 10.22 -0.40 -12.07
#